data_581478b41baa988743aad4571d7ae288
#
_entry.id   581478b41baa988743aad4571d7ae288
#
_cell.length_a   1.000
_cell.length_b   1.000
_cell.length_c   1.000
_cell.angle_alpha   90.00
_cell.angle_beta   90.00
_cell.angle_gamma   90.00
#
_symmetry.space_group_name_H-M   'P 1'
#
loop_
_entity.id
_entity.type
_entity.pdbx_description
1 polymer ?
#
loop_
_entity_poly.entity_id
_entity_poly.type
_entity_poly.pdbx_seq_one_letter_code
_entity_poly.pdbx_strand_id
1 'polypeptide(L)'
;MMKKNAVALTLASLLMLPAFIPSNAWATSVRSLQKEQNYEQYISKRQVVDQLLADAWQVFKSPARISTAGFTAKMPSNMEQVTELLLQAYQLEPYRTDLLISAANAQIYNGNVDKAITLFEQGLSTAPDDLDLNTYLATWQRFKGNQGKADDYFKRVSELNSGRAADLKRIFDTIDRVNATPLKERQGREKKKGRQAIVTLGYALNPDGSMHEILLGRLETTRSLAQANPAALIILTGGVPQNRQTEGKLMADWLVKKGVDRSRIIEENYATSTVENALYSGYALARHQIQYATLVSSASHVRRGQTLLEIACWQSGPAGIQIDSVSYPDKPLSALAKVSDSELLGIYRDALRTYGLWSYRSAPLLER
;
A
#
# COMPACT_ATOMS: atom_id res chain seq x y z
N MET A 1 -56.01 34.04 -0.91
CA MET A 1 -54.69 34.50 -0.49
C MET A 1 -54.22 33.68 0.70
N MET A 2 -53.48 32.60 0.44
CA MET A 2 -52.91 31.78 1.50
C MET A 2 -51.41 32.09 1.60
N LYS A 3 -51.00 32.60 2.74
CA LYS A 3 -49.58 32.85 3.04
C LYS A 3 -48.89 31.50 3.32
N LYS A 4 -47.89 31.15 2.50
CA LYS A 4 -46.95 30.06 2.78
C LYS A 4 -45.98 30.54 3.84
N ASN A 5 -46.03 29.93 5.04
CA ASN A 5 -45.01 30.09 6.04
C ASN A 5 -43.82 29.19 5.66
N ALA A 6 -42.72 29.82 5.31
CA ALA A 6 -41.44 29.14 5.19
C ALA A 6 -40.92 28.83 6.61
N VAL A 7 -40.79 27.55 6.93
CA VAL A 7 -40.08 27.10 8.14
C VAL A 7 -38.60 27.12 7.81
N ALA A 8 -37.91 28.16 8.22
CA ALA A 8 -36.46 28.20 8.25
C ALA A 8 -36.00 27.33 9.42
N LEU A 9 -35.63 26.08 9.15
CA LEU A 9 -34.90 25.27 10.12
C LEU A 9 -33.45 25.78 10.21
N THR A 10 -33.18 26.56 11.24
CA THR A 10 -31.83 26.97 11.59
C THR A 10 -31.03 25.74 12.07
N LEU A 11 -30.10 25.28 11.24
CA LEU A 11 -29.14 24.19 11.54
C LEU A 11 -28.15 24.52 12.68
N ALA A 12 -28.35 25.65 13.39
CA ALA A 12 -27.46 26.15 14.42
C ALA A 12 -27.57 25.44 15.78
N SER A 13 -28.60 24.59 16.00
CA SER A 13 -28.85 23.99 17.31
C SER A 13 -28.36 22.54 17.49
N LEU A 14 -27.67 21.96 16.52
CA LEU A 14 -27.14 20.58 16.63
C LEU A 14 -25.64 20.49 16.95
N LEU A 15 -25.00 21.59 17.29
CA LEU A 15 -23.54 21.66 17.55
C LEU A 15 -23.19 21.73 19.04
N MET A 16 -24.09 21.33 19.96
CA MET A 16 -23.74 21.20 21.38
C MET A 16 -23.70 19.73 21.79
N LEU A 17 -22.56 19.07 21.52
CA LEU A 17 -22.08 17.94 22.28
C LEU A 17 -20.76 18.36 22.97
N PRO A 18 -20.50 17.91 24.22
CA PRO A 18 -19.43 18.46 25.03
C PRO A 18 -18.06 18.23 24.38
N ALA A 19 -17.34 19.33 24.20
CA ALA A 19 -15.99 19.36 23.70
C ALA A 19 -15.02 18.75 24.72
N PHE A 20 -14.45 17.61 24.35
CA PHE A 20 -13.14 17.18 24.82
C PHE A 20 -12.26 16.89 23.62
N ILE A 21 -11.80 17.95 22.95
CA ILE A 21 -10.69 17.88 22.01
C ILE A 21 -9.79 19.08 22.32
N PRO A 22 -8.56 18.86 22.83
CA PRO A 22 -7.63 19.94 23.00
C PRO A 22 -6.95 20.21 21.66
N SER A 23 -7.22 21.32 21.10
CA SER A 23 -6.35 22.20 20.31
C SER A 23 -7.10 22.94 19.22
N ASN A 24 -6.96 24.24 19.23
CA ASN A 24 -7.56 25.20 18.30
C ASN A 24 -7.15 25.03 16.82
N ALA A 25 -6.15 24.19 16.51
CA ALA A 25 -5.69 23.93 15.15
C ALA A 25 -6.70 23.14 14.32
N TRP A 26 -7.43 22.19 14.92
CA TRP A 26 -8.45 21.38 14.25
C TRP A 26 -9.70 22.19 13.89
N ALA A 27 -10.09 23.12 14.76
CA ALA A 27 -11.26 23.96 14.54
C ALA A 27 -11.04 24.97 13.38
N THR A 28 -9.81 25.36 13.12
CA THR A 28 -9.48 26.30 12.04
C THR A 28 -9.49 25.63 10.67
N SER A 29 -9.00 24.38 10.57
CA SER A 29 -8.99 23.63 9.31
C SER A 29 -10.40 23.20 8.89
N VAL A 30 -11.21 22.75 9.85
CA VAL A 30 -12.64 22.44 9.59
C VAL A 30 -13.40 23.65 9.09
N ARG A 31 -13.14 24.84 9.62
CA ARG A 31 -13.76 26.10 9.15
C ARG A 31 -13.31 26.50 7.73
N SER A 32 -12.06 26.19 7.33
CA SER A 32 -11.59 26.49 5.98
C SER A 32 -12.23 25.61 4.93
N LEU A 33 -12.40 24.32 5.24
CA LEU A 33 -13.07 23.35 4.33
C LEU A 33 -14.57 23.65 4.21
N GLN A 34 -15.25 24.06 5.29
CA GLN A 34 -16.64 24.47 5.24
C GLN A 34 -16.86 25.71 4.37
N LYS A 35 -15.82 26.49 4.09
CA LYS A 35 -15.91 27.69 3.26
C LYS A 35 -15.90 27.38 1.76
N GLU A 36 -15.39 26.22 1.35
CA GLU A 36 -15.27 25.80 -0.05
C GLU A 36 -16.40 24.86 -0.50
N GLN A 37 -17.10 24.19 0.46
CA GLN A 37 -18.15 23.24 0.14
C GLN A 37 -19.46 23.65 0.82
N ASN A 38 -20.46 23.95 0.02
CA ASN A 38 -21.79 24.30 0.52
C ASN A 38 -22.65 23.02 0.66
N TYR A 39 -22.70 22.47 1.88
CA TYR A 39 -23.55 21.32 2.19
C TYR A 39 -25.01 21.68 2.52
N GLU A 40 -25.39 22.93 2.46
CA GLU A 40 -26.78 23.39 2.74
C GLU A 40 -27.81 22.81 1.75
N GLN A 41 -27.34 22.39 0.57
CA GLN A 41 -28.18 21.72 -0.44
C GLN A 41 -28.60 20.30 -0.04
N TYR A 42 -27.89 19.66 0.90
CA TYR A 42 -28.19 18.30 1.31
C TYR A 42 -29.28 18.27 2.39
N ILE A 43 -30.31 17.46 2.13
CA ILE A 43 -31.52 17.40 2.98
C ILE A 43 -31.39 16.41 4.15
N SER A 44 -30.37 15.58 4.18
CA SER A 44 -30.17 14.61 5.24
C SER A 44 -28.72 14.50 5.65
N LYS A 45 -28.52 14.14 6.93
CA LYS A 45 -27.19 13.81 7.48
C LYS A 45 -26.48 12.73 6.65
N ARG A 46 -27.23 11.74 6.17
CA ARG A 46 -26.70 10.64 5.36
C ARG A 46 -26.08 11.15 4.06
N GLN A 47 -26.78 12.06 3.36
CA GLN A 47 -26.26 12.65 2.13
C GLN A 47 -24.97 13.45 2.36
N VAL A 48 -24.87 14.18 3.47
CA VAL A 48 -23.63 14.89 3.84
C VAL A 48 -22.47 13.91 4.06
N VAL A 49 -22.71 12.81 4.79
CA VAL A 49 -21.69 11.79 5.02
C VAL A 49 -21.27 11.14 3.70
N ASP A 50 -22.19 10.75 2.85
CA ASP A 50 -21.88 10.13 1.56
C ASP A 50 -21.09 11.06 0.64
N GLN A 51 -21.38 12.37 0.66
CA GLN A 51 -20.60 13.35 -0.08
C GLN A 51 -19.18 13.49 0.46
N LEU A 52 -19.02 13.61 1.79
CA LEU A 52 -17.70 13.64 2.42
C LEU A 52 -16.86 12.42 2.07
N LEU A 53 -17.47 11.23 2.01
CA LEU A 53 -16.78 10.00 1.64
C LEU A 53 -16.42 9.96 0.15
N ALA A 54 -17.32 10.46 -0.71
CA ALA A 54 -17.04 10.59 -2.14
C ALA A 54 -15.86 11.54 -2.40
N ASP A 55 -15.85 12.69 -1.73
CA ASP A 55 -14.79 13.68 -1.83
C ASP A 55 -13.45 13.12 -1.30
N ALA A 56 -13.47 12.46 -0.13
CA ALA A 56 -12.29 11.80 0.43
C ALA A 56 -11.71 10.76 -0.53
N TRP A 57 -12.56 9.98 -1.19
CA TRP A 57 -12.15 9.00 -2.18
C TRP A 57 -11.53 9.62 -3.43
N GLN A 58 -12.09 10.72 -3.93
CA GLN A 58 -11.53 11.45 -5.06
C GLN A 58 -10.14 12.01 -4.73
N VAL A 59 -10.00 12.62 -3.55
CA VAL A 59 -8.70 13.13 -3.07
C VAL A 59 -7.71 11.97 -2.87
N PHE A 60 -8.16 10.84 -2.33
CA PHE A 60 -7.33 9.65 -2.14
C PHE A 60 -6.78 9.11 -3.46
N LYS A 61 -7.54 9.15 -4.54
CA LYS A 61 -7.14 8.72 -5.89
C LYS A 61 -6.37 9.77 -6.71
N SER A 62 -6.25 10.96 -6.22
CA SER A 62 -5.69 12.09 -6.95
C SER A 62 -4.27 11.82 -7.51
N PRO A 63 -3.97 12.25 -8.77
CA PRO A 63 -2.70 11.96 -9.45
C PRO A 63 -1.43 12.48 -8.77
N ALA A 64 -1.53 13.44 -7.86
CA ALA A 64 -0.38 13.95 -7.09
C ALA A 64 0.37 12.85 -6.31
N ARG A 65 -0.13 11.63 -6.33
CA ARG A 65 0.48 10.42 -5.79
C ARG A 65 1.54 9.80 -6.68
N ILE A 66 1.56 10.12 -7.97
CA ILE A 66 2.57 9.61 -8.89
C ILE A 66 3.74 10.55 -8.78
N SER A 67 4.72 10.22 -7.94
CA SER A 67 5.98 10.93 -7.96
C SER A 67 6.69 10.62 -9.27
N THR A 68 7.33 11.61 -9.84
CA THR A 68 8.20 11.47 -11.02
C THR A 68 9.36 10.48 -10.80
N ALA A 69 9.60 10.07 -9.55
CA ALA A 69 10.65 9.14 -9.15
C ALA A 69 10.16 7.72 -8.84
N GLY A 70 8.89 7.39 -9.13
CA GLY A 70 8.34 6.08 -8.75
C GLY A 70 8.20 5.85 -7.25
N PHE A 71 8.56 6.82 -6.43
CA PHE A 71 8.44 6.79 -4.99
C PHE A 71 7.33 7.73 -4.52
N THR A 72 6.53 7.25 -3.62
CA THR A 72 5.57 8.02 -2.84
C THR A 72 6.25 8.96 -1.84
N ALA A 73 7.40 9.52 -2.16
CA ALA A 73 8.25 10.24 -1.23
C ALA A 73 7.63 11.53 -0.67
N LYS A 74 6.59 12.07 -1.31
CA LYS A 74 5.80 13.16 -0.75
C LYS A 74 4.34 12.99 -1.18
N MET A 75 3.51 12.58 -0.25
CA MET A 75 2.06 12.59 -0.40
C MET A 75 1.42 13.44 0.72
N PRO A 76 1.88 14.64 0.96
CA PRO A 76 1.55 15.26 2.22
C PRO A 76 0.15 15.87 2.23
N SER A 77 -0.18 16.72 1.28
CA SER A 77 -1.42 17.51 1.34
C SER A 77 -2.69 16.70 1.11
N ASN A 78 -2.66 15.77 0.16
CA ASN A 78 -3.84 14.96 -0.17
C ASN A 78 -4.26 14.04 0.98
N MET A 79 -3.31 13.44 1.69
CA MET A 79 -3.62 12.54 2.78
C MET A 79 -4.10 13.27 4.05
N GLU A 80 -3.63 14.48 4.29
CA GLU A 80 -4.22 15.33 5.34
C GLU A 80 -5.66 15.69 5.01
N GLN A 81 -5.95 16.12 3.79
CA GLN A 81 -7.32 16.41 3.35
C GLN A 81 -8.22 15.17 3.43
N VAL A 82 -7.74 14.00 3.01
CA VAL A 82 -8.47 12.73 3.18
C VAL A 82 -8.80 12.50 4.65
N THR A 83 -7.82 12.67 5.54
CA THR A 83 -8.02 12.51 6.98
C THR A 83 -9.09 13.46 7.50
N GLU A 84 -9.02 14.74 7.12
CA GLU A 84 -9.98 15.76 7.56
C GLU A 84 -11.42 15.45 7.12
N LEU A 85 -11.63 15.07 5.86
CA LEU A 85 -12.94 14.69 5.34
C LEU A 85 -13.52 13.46 6.06
N LEU A 86 -12.68 12.44 6.30
CA LEU A 86 -13.10 11.24 7.01
C LEU A 86 -13.43 11.53 8.48
N LEU A 87 -12.69 12.41 9.15
CA LEU A 87 -12.99 12.81 10.52
C LEU A 87 -14.26 13.66 10.62
N GLN A 88 -14.56 14.51 9.63
CA GLN A 88 -15.84 15.20 9.55
C GLN A 88 -17.01 14.19 9.41
N ALA A 89 -16.85 13.19 8.55
CA ALA A 89 -17.85 12.12 8.43
C ALA A 89 -18.00 11.34 9.77
N TYR A 90 -16.90 11.06 10.45
CA TYR A 90 -16.91 10.39 11.75
C TYR A 90 -17.62 11.21 12.86
N GLN A 91 -17.49 12.53 12.85
CA GLN A 91 -18.25 13.39 13.77
C GLN A 91 -19.77 13.25 13.61
N LEU A 92 -20.21 12.97 12.39
CA LEU A 92 -21.62 12.74 12.08
C LEU A 92 -22.04 11.29 12.38
N GLU A 93 -21.16 10.33 12.24
CA GLU A 93 -21.41 8.89 12.44
C GLU A 93 -20.32 8.25 13.31
N PRO A 94 -20.26 8.55 14.63
CA PRO A 94 -19.16 8.17 15.50
C PRO A 94 -19.09 6.67 15.83
N TYR A 95 -20.03 5.87 15.36
CA TYR A 95 -20.04 4.41 15.47
C TYR A 95 -19.29 3.72 14.30
N ARG A 96 -18.88 4.46 13.27
CA ARG A 96 -18.22 3.92 12.08
C ARG A 96 -16.71 3.89 12.26
N THR A 97 -16.20 2.79 12.76
CA THR A 97 -14.75 2.58 12.95
C THR A 97 -13.98 2.52 11.64
N ASP A 98 -14.63 2.15 10.52
CA ASP A 98 -14.04 2.15 9.19
C ASP A 98 -13.52 3.54 8.77
N LEU A 99 -14.19 4.62 9.21
CA LEU A 99 -13.77 6.00 8.96
C LEU A 99 -12.45 6.31 9.66
N LEU A 100 -12.31 5.88 10.92
CA LEU A 100 -11.06 6.04 11.67
C LEU A 100 -9.94 5.18 11.12
N ILE A 101 -10.23 3.94 10.68
CA ILE A 101 -9.24 3.06 10.05
C ILE A 101 -8.69 3.71 8.77
N SER A 102 -9.56 4.25 7.91
CA SER A 102 -9.14 4.91 6.68
C SER A 102 -8.36 6.21 6.96
N ALA A 103 -8.80 7.01 7.93
CA ALA A 103 -8.11 8.23 8.35
C ALA A 103 -6.72 7.93 8.94
N ALA A 104 -6.61 6.91 9.81
CA ALA A 104 -5.35 6.46 10.36
C ALA A 104 -4.38 5.99 9.28
N ASN A 105 -4.86 5.19 8.33
CA ASN A 105 -4.03 4.76 7.20
C ASN A 105 -3.62 5.93 6.30
N ALA A 106 -4.44 6.98 6.12
CA ALA A 106 -4.02 8.20 5.44
C ALA A 106 -2.84 8.88 6.18
N GLN A 107 -2.85 8.88 7.52
CA GLN A 107 -1.72 9.36 8.31
C GLN A 107 -0.47 8.48 8.17
N ILE A 108 -0.62 7.16 8.02
CA ILE A 108 0.51 6.26 7.68
C ILE A 108 1.14 6.66 6.35
N TYR A 109 0.36 6.99 5.31
CA TYR A 109 0.89 7.48 4.04
C TYR A 109 1.66 8.80 4.18
N ASN A 110 1.28 9.65 5.13
CA ASN A 110 1.99 10.89 5.46
C ASN A 110 3.25 10.68 6.33
N GLY A 111 3.49 9.46 6.82
CA GLY A 111 4.56 9.17 7.77
C GLY A 111 4.22 9.52 9.22
N ASN A 112 2.99 9.93 9.51
CA ASN A 112 2.53 10.33 10.84
C ASN A 112 2.01 9.14 11.66
N VAL A 113 2.90 8.19 11.97
CA VAL A 113 2.53 6.93 12.64
C VAL A 113 1.88 7.16 14.01
N ASP A 114 2.35 8.15 14.75
CA ASP A 114 1.80 8.45 16.09
C ASP A 114 0.33 8.93 16.00
N LYS A 115 0.03 9.81 15.04
CA LYS A 115 -1.37 10.20 14.76
C LYS A 115 -2.23 9.03 14.35
N ALA A 116 -1.69 8.13 13.52
CA ALA A 116 -2.41 6.94 13.10
C ALA A 116 -2.73 6.02 14.29
N ILE A 117 -1.76 5.78 15.17
CA ILE A 117 -1.97 5.00 16.40
C ILE A 117 -3.09 5.61 17.24
N THR A 118 -3.08 6.93 17.46
CA THR A 118 -4.14 7.62 18.21
C THR A 118 -5.52 7.40 17.60
N LEU A 119 -5.64 7.45 16.27
CA LEU A 119 -6.92 7.22 15.57
C LEU A 119 -7.37 5.74 15.67
N PHE A 120 -6.45 4.79 15.59
CA PHE A 120 -6.77 3.37 15.81
C PHE A 120 -7.21 3.12 17.27
N GLU A 121 -6.54 3.72 18.26
CA GLU A 121 -6.91 3.62 19.67
C GLU A 121 -8.29 4.25 19.94
N GLN A 122 -8.60 5.37 19.27
CA GLN A 122 -9.94 5.96 19.31
C GLN A 122 -10.99 4.99 18.74
N GLY A 123 -10.70 4.28 17.65
CA GLY A 123 -11.58 3.23 17.12
C GLY A 123 -11.85 2.13 18.12
N LEU A 124 -10.82 1.66 18.84
CA LEU A 124 -10.97 0.64 19.88
C LEU A 124 -11.83 1.08 21.07
N SER A 125 -11.91 2.39 21.38
CA SER A 125 -12.81 2.85 22.43
C SER A 125 -14.28 2.63 22.11
N THR A 126 -14.63 2.54 20.82
CA THR A 126 -15.97 2.23 20.31
C THR A 126 -16.16 0.73 20.06
N ALA A 127 -15.13 0.05 19.56
CA ALA A 127 -15.17 -1.36 19.17
C ALA A 127 -13.92 -2.10 19.70
N PRO A 128 -13.85 -2.43 20.99
CA PRO A 128 -12.65 -3.02 21.61
C PRO A 128 -12.29 -4.40 21.06
N ASP A 129 -13.26 -5.10 20.48
CA ASP A 129 -13.08 -6.44 19.89
C ASP A 129 -12.92 -6.40 18.36
N ASP A 130 -12.73 -5.23 17.77
CA ASP A 130 -12.45 -5.12 16.35
C ASP A 130 -11.08 -5.74 16.02
N LEU A 131 -11.12 -6.80 15.23
CA LEU A 131 -9.95 -7.60 14.88
C LEU A 131 -8.93 -6.79 14.08
N ASP A 132 -9.40 -5.94 13.17
CA ASP A 132 -8.53 -5.18 12.30
C ASP A 132 -7.86 -4.01 13.02
N LEU A 133 -8.58 -3.32 13.92
CA LEU A 133 -8.00 -2.28 14.78
C LEU A 133 -6.90 -2.85 15.66
N ASN A 134 -7.14 -3.99 16.32
CA ASN A 134 -6.11 -4.66 17.11
C ASN A 134 -4.93 -5.11 16.25
N THR A 135 -5.17 -5.59 15.02
CA THR A 135 -4.11 -5.98 14.07
C THR A 135 -3.26 -4.77 13.64
N TYR A 136 -3.88 -3.64 13.33
CA TYR A 136 -3.15 -2.40 13.00
C TYR A 136 -2.33 -1.91 14.19
N LEU A 137 -2.89 -1.91 15.39
CA LEU A 137 -2.17 -1.46 16.59
C LEU A 137 -0.99 -2.36 16.94
N ALA A 138 -1.16 -3.68 16.89
CA ALA A 138 -0.04 -4.62 17.04
C ALA A 138 1.08 -4.32 16.05
N THR A 139 0.72 -4.04 14.79
CA THR A 139 1.68 -3.75 13.72
C THR A 139 2.39 -2.42 13.92
N TRP A 140 1.66 -1.34 14.19
CA TRP A 140 2.25 0.00 14.25
C TRP A 140 2.98 0.26 15.58
N GLN A 141 2.57 -0.37 16.67
CA GLN A 141 3.34 -0.37 17.92
C GLN A 141 4.66 -1.14 17.76
N ARG A 142 4.66 -2.28 17.04
CA ARG A 142 5.87 -3.00 16.68
C ARG A 142 6.80 -2.14 15.80
N PHE A 143 6.27 -1.50 14.76
CA PHE A 143 7.03 -0.59 13.91
C PHE A 143 7.73 0.53 14.72
N LYS A 144 7.06 1.06 15.73
CA LYS A 144 7.60 2.09 16.64
C LYS A 144 8.61 1.53 17.65
N GLY A 145 8.80 0.22 17.74
CA GLY A 145 9.63 -0.43 18.76
C GLY A 145 8.99 -0.51 20.14
N ASN A 146 7.70 -0.23 20.27
CA ASN A 146 6.95 -0.32 21.53
C ASN A 146 6.50 -1.78 21.78
N GLN A 147 7.47 -2.66 22.01
CA GLN A 147 7.25 -4.11 22.04
C GLN A 147 6.15 -4.54 23.02
N GLY A 148 6.12 -4.01 24.25
CA GLY A 148 5.11 -4.37 25.24
C GLY A 148 3.69 -4.11 24.73
N LYS A 149 3.42 -2.90 24.21
CA LYS A 149 2.10 -2.59 23.63
C LYS A 149 1.79 -3.45 22.37
N ALA A 150 2.80 -3.70 21.55
CA ALA A 150 2.64 -4.55 20.37
C ALA A 150 2.22 -5.98 20.77
N ASP A 151 2.84 -6.53 21.81
CA ASP A 151 2.52 -7.86 22.33
C ASP A 151 1.13 -7.92 22.96
N ASP A 152 0.69 -6.88 23.67
CA ASP A 152 -0.65 -6.79 24.26
C ASP A 152 -1.73 -6.81 23.14
N TYR A 153 -1.58 -6.00 22.09
CA TYR A 153 -2.50 -6.02 20.96
C TYR A 153 -2.41 -7.34 20.17
N PHE A 154 -1.22 -7.89 19.98
CA PHE A 154 -1.05 -9.19 19.33
C PHE A 154 -1.74 -10.32 20.11
N LYS A 155 -1.63 -10.34 21.44
CA LYS A 155 -2.36 -11.25 22.31
C LYS A 155 -3.86 -11.12 22.09
N ARG A 156 -4.37 -9.88 22.01
CA ARG A 156 -5.79 -9.64 21.75
C ARG A 156 -6.22 -10.17 20.38
N VAL A 157 -5.42 -9.96 19.33
CA VAL A 157 -5.64 -10.58 18.02
C VAL A 157 -5.71 -12.10 18.12
N SER A 158 -4.82 -12.73 18.90
CA SER A 158 -4.80 -14.18 19.07
C SER A 158 -6.04 -14.72 19.79
N GLU A 159 -6.56 -13.99 20.79
CA GLU A 159 -7.81 -14.30 21.49
C GLU A 159 -9.03 -14.19 20.58
N LEU A 160 -9.07 -13.15 19.73
CA LEU A 160 -10.17 -12.91 18.81
C LEU A 160 -10.14 -13.85 17.60
N ASN A 161 -8.95 -14.12 17.05
CA ASN A 161 -8.76 -14.97 15.89
C ASN A 161 -7.32 -15.50 15.81
N SER A 162 -7.12 -16.75 16.21
CA SER A 162 -5.80 -17.39 16.21
C SER A 162 -5.20 -17.54 14.80
N GLY A 163 -6.02 -17.69 13.75
CA GLY A 163 -5.58 -17.73 12.36
C GLY A 163 -4.98 -16.39 11.93
N ARG A 164 -5.66 -15.27 12.23
CA ARG A 164 -5.14 -13.93 11.98
C ARG A 164 -3.82 -13.69 12.72
N ALA A 165 -3.71 -14.15 13.96
CA ALA A 165 -2.46 -14.01 14.72
C ALA A 165 -1.32 -14.81 14.10
N ALA A 166 -1.57 -16.03 13.64
CA ALA A 166 -0.59 -16.85 12.93
C ALA A 166 -0.13 -16.16 11.63
N ASP A 167 -1.06 -15.62 10.87
CA ASP A 167 -0.77 -14.86 9.65
C ASP A 167 0.03 -13.59 9.92
N LEU A 168 -0.36 -12.83 10.95
CA LEU A 168 0.36 -11.61 11.34
C LEU A 168 1.78 -11.92 11.79
N LYS A 169 1.96 -12.99 12.57
CA LYS A 169 3.30 -13.48 12.94
C LYS A 169 4.12 -13.82 11.71
N ARG A 170 3.55 -14.52 10.73
CA ARG A 170 4.22 -14.86 9.49
C ARG A 170 4.63 -13.62 8.68
N ILE A 171 3.79 -12.58 8.67
CA ILE A 171 4.13 -11.29 8.06
C ILE A 171 5.35 -10.69 8.76
N PHE A 172 5.36 -10.64 10.08
CA PHE A 172 6.48 -10.08 10.84
C PHE A 172 7.77 -10.88 10.63
N ASP A 173 7.70 -12.21 10.71
CA ASP A 173 8.86 -13.09 10.48
C ASP A 173 9.42 -12.89 9.04
N THR A 174 8.54 -12.69 8.05
CA THR A 174 8.96 -12.41 6.66
C THR A 174 9.65 -11.06 6.55
N ILE A 175 9.11 -10.01 7.16
CA ILE A 175 9.71 -8.67 7.19
C ILE A 175 11.10 -8.73 7.84
N ASP A 176 11.21 -9.36 9.01
CA ASP A 176 12.47 -9.45 9.75
C ASP A 176 13.54 -10.21 8.95
N ARG A 177 13.18 -11.37 8.42
CA ARG A 177 14.09 -12.20 7.64
C ARG A 177 14.57 -11.52 6.36
N VAL A 178 13.66 -10.92 5.61
CA VAL A 178 14.01 -10.23 4.35
C VAL A 178 14.90 -9.02 4.64
N ASN A 179 14.59 -8.25 5.69
CA ASN A 179 15.39 -7.09 6.08
C ASN A 179 16.77 -7.46 6.61
N ALA A 180 16.91 -8.59 7.28
CA ALA A 180 18.19 -9.11 7.75
C ALA A 180 19.04 -9.76 6.64
N THR A 181 18.43 -10.09 5.48
CA THR A 181 19.13 -10.72 4.36
C THR A 181 20.02 -9.69 3.65
N PRO A 182 21.32 -9.97 3.47
CA PRO A 182 22.21 -9.09 2.71
C PRO A 182 21.74 -8.93 1.25
N LEU A 183 21.86 -7.71 0.73
CA LEU A 183 21.56 -7.43 -0.67
C LEU A 183 22.58 -8.13 -1.58
N LYS A 184 22.11 -8.66 -2.70
CA LYS A 184 22.93 -9.41 -3.68
C LYS A 184 22.79 -8.77 -5.05
N GLU A 185 23.91 -8.55 -5.73
CA GLU A 185 23.95 -8.10 -7.14
C GLU A 185 23.97 -9.26 -8.14
N ARG A 186 24.23 -10.47 -7.66
CA ARG A 186 24.34 -11.67 -8.49
C ARG A 186 23.67 -12.86 -7.83
N GLN A 187 23.13 -13.74 -8.64
CA GLN A 187 22.60 -15.02 -8.16
C GLN A 187 23.74 -15.93 -7.68
N GLY A 188 23.49 -16.72 -6.64
CA GLY A 188 24.39 -17.78 -6.21
C GLY A 188 24.60 -18.84 -7.31
N ARG A 189 25.74 -19.53 -7.26
CA ARG A 189 26.11 -20.56 -8.26
C ARG A 189 25.31 -21.87 -8.15
N GLU A 190 24.50 -22.03 -7.14
CA GLU A 190 23.69 -23.24 -6.95
C GLU A 190 22.64 -23.39 -8.04
N LYS A 191 22.67 -24.51 -8.75
CA LYS A 191 21.63 -24.87 -9.72
C LYS A 191 20.38 -25.28 -8.96
N LYS A 192 19.31 -24.49 -9.10
CA LYS A 192 18.00 -24.85 -8.56
C LYS A 192 17.36 -25.90 -9.45
N LYS A 193 16.82 -26.96 -8.84
CA LYS A 193 16.04 -27.98 -9.56
C LYS A 193 14.58 -27.53 -9.65
N GLY A 194 13.90 -27.80 -10.76
CA GLY A 194 12.49 -27.47 -10.96
C GLY A 194 12.25 -26.22 -11.82
N ARG A 195 10.98 -25.85 -11.94
CA ARG A 195 10.55 -24.71 -12.77
C ARG A 195 10.97 -23.40 -12.12
N GLN A 196 11.65 -22.57 -12.88
CA GLN A 196 12.19 -21.30 -12.40
C GLN A 196 11.55 -20.12 -13.12
N ALA A 197 11.45 -18.99 -12.42
CA ALA A 197 11.08 -17.72 -13.03
C ALA A 197 11.96 -16.58 -12.49
N ILE A 198 12.12 -15.55 -13.33
CA ILE A 198 12.69 -14.26 -12.97
C ILE A 198 11.53 -13.28 -12.97
N VAL A 199 11.29 -12.62 -11.85
CA VAL A 199 10.26 -11.57 -11.71
C VAL A 199 10.95 -10.22 -11.66
N THR A 200 10.69 -9.36 -12.64
CA THR A 200 11.31 -8.02 -12.70
C THR A 200 10.26 -6.96 -12.46
N LEU A 201 10.48 -6.17 -11.39
CA LEU A 201 9.61 -5.04 -11.07
C LEU A 201 9.89 -3.86 -11.98
N GLY A 202 8.85 -3.26 -12.53
CA GLY A 202 8.88 -1.99 -13.26
C GLY A 202 9.40 -0.84 -12.41
N TYR A 203 9.74 0.23 -13.09
CA TYR A 203 10.10 1.51 -12.49
C TYR A 203 9.45 2.60 -13.35
N ALA A 204 8.90 3.64 -12.71
CA ALA A 204 8.15 4.68 -13.37
C ALA A 204 8.88 5.19 -14.64
N LEU A 205 8.13 5.25 -15.74
CA LEU A 205 8.63 5.78 -17.00
C LEU A 205 8.84 7.29 -16.91
N ASN A 206 9.71 7.81 -17.73
CA ASN A 206 9.85 9.24 -17.92
C ASN A 206 8.55 9.83 -18.52
N PRO A 207 8.29 11.14 -18.37
CA PRO A 207 7.08 11.78 -18.88
C PRO A 207 6.86 11.60 -20.39
N ASP A 208 7.93 11.41 -21.15
CA ASP A 208 7.88 11.13 -22.61
C ASP A 208 7.55 9.65 -22.92
N GLY A 209 7.41 8.81 -21.91
CA GLY A 209 7.16 7.38 -22.03
C GLY A 209 8.42 6.53 -22.22
N SER A 210 9.61 7.10 -22.18
CA SER A 210 10.86 6.35 -22.24
C SER A 210 11.20 5.68 -20.92
N MET A 211 12.02 4.62 -20.97
CA MET A 211 12.48 3.93 -19.77
C MET A 211 13.53 4.75 -19.02
N HIS A 212 13.35 4.88 -17.72
CA HIS A 212 14.34 5.48 -16.82
C HIS A 212 15.60 4.60 -16.73
N GLU A 213 16.77 5.19 -16.47
CA GLU A 213 18.04 4.48 -16.35
C GLU A 213 18.01 3.34 -15.30
N ILE A 214 17.31 3.56 -14.19
CA ILE A 214 17.12 2.52 -13.15
C ILE A 214 16.37 1.30 -13.71
N LEU A 215 15.37 1.49 -14.57
CA LEU A 215 14.67 0.40 -15.22
C LEU A 215 15.58 -0.35 -16.17
N LEU A 216 16.40 0.37 -16.95
CA LEU A 216 17.41 -0.24 -17.82
C LEU A 216 18.42 -1.07 -17.03
N GLY A 217 18.87 -0.58 -15.88
CA GLY A 217 19.76 -1.34 -14.98
C GLY A 217 19.14 -2.63 -14.45
N ARG A 218 17.86 -2.60 -14.06
CA ARG A 218 17.10 -3.81 -13.70
C ARG A 218 17.03 -4.80 -14.87
N LEU A 219 16.82 -4.31 -16.07
CA LEU A 219 16.73 -5.14 -17.28
C LEU A 219 18.06 -5.79 -17.65
N GLU A 220 19.20 -5.10 -17.50
CA GLU A 220 20.50 -5.73 -17.70
C GLU A 220 20.76 -6.84 -16.67
N THR A 221 20.34 -6.64 -15.42
CA THR A 221 20.38 -7.67 -14.39
C THR A 221 19.51 -8.87 -14.78
N THR A 222 18.27 -8.59 -15.23
CA THR A 222 17.32 -9.61 -15.71
C THR A 222 17.89 -10.39 -16.91
N ARG A 223 18.48 -9.70 -17.90
CA ARG A 223 19.11 -10.31 -19.05
C ARG A 223 20.24 -11.26 -18.66
N SER A 224 21.09 -10.82 -17.75
CA SER A 224 22.19 -11.64 -17.23
C SER A 224 21.69 -12.94 -16.56
N LEU A 225 20.64 -12.83 -15.75
CA LEU A 225 19.97 -13.96 -15.12
C LEU A 225 19.30 -14.89 -16.15
N ALA A 226 18.65 -14.30 -17.17
CA ALA A 226 17.99 -15.05 -18.25
C ALA A 226 18.98 -15.84 -19.09
N GLN A 227 20.18 -15.32 -19.30
CA GLN A 227 21.29 -16.03 -19.99
C GLN A 227 21.84 -17.16 -19.12
N ALA A 228 22.00 -16.94 -17.81
CA ALA A 228 22.45 -17.96 -16.88
C ALA A 228 21.42 -19.08 -16.68
N ASN A 229 20.13 -18.80 -16.88
CA ASN A 229 19.01 -19.71 -16.68
C ASN A 229 18.10 -19.75 -17.91
N PRO A 230 18.53 -20.39 -19.03
CA PRO A 230 17.82 -20.32 -20.31
C PRO A 230 16.42 -20.94 -20.28
N ALA A 231 16.12 -21.83 -19.32
CA ALA A 231 14.81 -22.43 -19.15
C ALA A 231 13.85 -21.62 -18.22
N ALA A 232 14.34 -20.57 -17.55
CA ALA A 232 13.49 -19.79 -16.66
C ALA A 232 12.49 -18.94 -17.44
N LEU A 233 11.24 -18.85 -16.95
CA LEU A 233 10.28 -17.86 -17.39
C LEU A 233 10.68 -16.47 -16.89
N ILE A 234 10.21 -15.42 -17.56
CA ILE A 234 10.50 -14.04 -17.19
C ILE A 234 9.17 -13.30 -17.08
N ILE A 235 8.83 -12.88 -15.87
CA ILE A 235 7.62 -12.11 -15.60
C ILE A 235 8.05 -10.65 -15.44
N LEU A 236 7.50 -9.78 -16.28
CA LEU A 236 7.79 -8.35 -16.31
C LEU A 236 6.53 -7.62 -15.85
N THR A 237 6.56 -6.99 -14.68
CA THR A 237 5.37 -6.42 -14.07
C THR A 237 5.51 -4.91 -13.87
N GLY A 238 4.49 -4.16 -14.30
CA GLY A 238 4.38 -2.72 -14.22
C GLY A 238 3.46 -2.17 -15.30
N GLY A 239 2.37 -1.52 -14.89
CA GLY A 239 1.27 -1.16 -15.77
C GLY A 239 0.83 0.31 -15.66
N VAL A 240 1.59 1.19 -15.00
CA VAL A 240 1.25 2.63 -14.98
C VAL A 240 1.51 3.23 -16.36
N PRO A 241 0.46 3.64 -17.08
CA PRO A 241 0.64 4.13 -18.44
C PRO A 241 1.28 5.54 -18.44
N GLN A 242 2.34 5.70 -19.22
CA GLN A 242 2.96 6.99 -19.49
C GLN A 242 3.15 7.14 -21.00
N ASN A 243 2.59 8.19 -21.59
CA ASN A 243 2.60 8.40 -23.04
C ASN A 243 2.19 7.15 -23.84
N ARG A 244 1.11 6.47 -23.40
CA ARG A 244 0.57 5.23 -23.98
C ARG A 244 1.52 4.02 -23.94
N GLN A 245 2.56 4.07 -23.11
CA GLN A 245 3.47 2.96 -22.87
C GLN A 245 3.28 2.45 -21.43
N THR A 246 3.55 1.17 -21.21
CA THR A 246 3.65 0.56 -19.89
C THR A 246 5.03 -0.01 -19.67
N GLU A 247 5.44 -0.10 -18.41
CA GLU A 247 6.76 -0.65 -18.07
C GLU A 247 6.90 -2.10 -18.56
N GLY A 248 5.87 -2.94 -18.33
CA GLY A 248 5.89 -4.36 -18.70
C GLY A 248 6.12 -4.57 -20.20
N LYS A 249 5.42 -3.79 -21.05
CA LYS A 249 5.59 -3.84 -22.50
C LYS A 249 6.99 -3.41 -22.93
N LEU A 250 7.46 -2.25 -22.46
CA LEU A 250 8.77 -1.75 -22.84
C LEU A 250 9.91 -2.65 -22.37
N MET A 251 9.78 -3.25 -21.18
CA MET A 251 10.73 -4.24 -20.69
C MET A 251 10.81 -5.47 -21.60
N ALA A 252 9.65 -5.97 -22.07
CA ALA A 252 9.58 -7.12 -22.96
C ALA A 252 10.24 -6.80 -24.32
N ASP A 253 9.88 -5.68 -24.92
CA ASP A 253 10.43 -5.25 -26.20
C ASP A 253 11.96 -5.10 -26.10
N TRP A 254 12.45 -4.54 -25.01
CA TRP A 254 13.89 -4.37 -24.79
C TRP A 254 14.62 -5.71 -24.66
N LEU A 255 14.08 -6.64 -23.86
CA LEU A 255 14.70 -7.96 -23.67
C LEU A 255 14.72 -8.77 -24.97
N VAL A 256 13.64 -8.75 -25.75
CA VAL A 256 13.58 -9.39 -27.07
C VAL A 256 14.65 -8.79 -28.01
N LYS A 257 14.76 -7.47 -28.06
CA LYS A 257 15.82 -6.79 -28.84
C LYS A 257 17.23 -7.19 -28.41
N LYS A 258 17.41 -7.57 -27.13
CA LYS A 258 18.67 -8.04 -26.57
C LYS A 258 18.87 -9.57 -26.68
N GLY A 259 18.02 -10.25 -27.45
CA GLY A 259 18.17 -11.68 -27.78
C GLY A 259 17.52 -12.65 -26.78
N VAL A 260 16.64 -12.19 -25.90
CA VAL A 260 15.84 -13.07 -25.04
C VAL A 260 14.65 -13.58 -25.86
N ASP A 261 14.43 -14.92 -25.83
CA ASP A 261 13.31 -15.54 -26.51
C ASP A 261 11.97 -15.01 -25.98
N ARG A 262 11.13 -14.50 -26.90
CA ARG A 262 9.81 -13.94 -26.59
C ARG A 262 8.88 -14.94 -25.90
N SER A 263 9.01 -16.22 -26.22
CA SER A 263 8.18 -17.29 -25.66
C SER A 263 8.38 -17.49 -24.14
N ARG A 264 9.49 -17.00 -23.60
CA ARG A 264 9.80 -17.02 -22.16
C ARG A 264 9.22 -15.84 -21.40
N ILE A 265 8.72 -14.81 -22.07
CA ILE A 265 8.35 -13.53 -21.46
C ILE A 265 6.84 -13.46 -21.25
N ILE A 266 6.48 -13.17 -20.01
CA ILE A 266 5.11 -12.85 -19.60
C ILE A 266 5.09 -11.37 -19.25
N GLU A 267 4.27 -10.60 -19.96
CA GLU A 267 4.02 -9.19 -19.71
C GLU A 267 2.84 -9.05 -18.75
N GLU A 268 3.05 -8.37 -17.65
CA GLU A 268 2.01 -7.93 -16.74
C GLU A 268 1.95 -6.39 -16.79
N ASN A 269 0.90 -5.85 -17.42
CA ASN A 269 0.74 -4.45 -17.77
C ASN A 269 -0.41 -3.76 -17.01
N TYR A 270 -0.88 -4.32 -15.90
CA TYR A 270 -2.04 -3.82 -15.16
C TYR A 270 -1.70 -3.29 -13.77
N ALA A 271 -0.59 -3.76 -13.19
CA ALA A 271 -0.18 -3.35 -11.85
C ALA A 271 0.15 -1.85 -11.77
N THR A 272 -0.53 -1.14 -10.89
CA THR A 272 -0.33 0.30 -10.66
C THR A 272 0.40 0.59 -9.33
N SER A 273 0.76 -0.44 -8.60
CA SER A 273 1.45 -0.36 -7.31
C SER A 273 2.34 -1.57 -7.07
N THR A 274 3.29 -1.46 -6.14
CA THR A 274 4.14 -2.59 -5.76
C THR A 274 3.33 -3.75 -5.16
N VAL A 275 2.20 -3.47 -4.51
CA VAL A 275 1.27 -4.50 -4.01
C VAL A 275 0.69 -5.30 -5.17
N GLU A 276 0.20 -4.62 -6.20
CA GLU A 276 -0.35 -5.29 -7.39
C GLU A 276 0.73 -6.01 -8.19
N ASN A 277 1.94 -5.44 -8.31
CA ASN A 277 3.07 -6.16 -8.89
C ASN A 277 3.29 -7.51 -8.20
N ALA A 278 3.25 -7.54 -6.88
CA ALA A 278 3.42 -8.77 -6.11
C ALA A 278 2.25 -9.75 -6.30
N LEU A 279 1.00 -9.27 -6.22
CA LEU A 279 -0.20 -10.09 -6.35
C LEU A 279 -0.30 -10.71 -7.75
N TYR A 280 -0.14 -9.90 -8.81
CA TYR A 280 -0.26 -10.37 -10.19
C TYR A 280 0.90 -11.28 -10.59
N SER A 281 2.11 -11.01 -10.10
CA SER A 281 3.24 -11.93 -10.25
C SER A 281 2.99 -13.25 -9.52
N GLY A 282 2.42 -13.22 -8.31
CA GLY A 282 2.04 -14.41 -7.55
C GLY A 282 1.07 -15.32 -8.34
N TYR A 283 0.04 -14.74 -8.98
CA TYR A 283 -0.87 -15.48 -9.85
C TYR A 283 -0.18 -16.08 -11.08
N ALA A 284 0.73 -15.32 -11.72
CA ALA A 284 1.51 -15.82 -12.84
C ALA A 284 2.42 -16.98 -12.42
N LEU A 285 3.09 -16.86 -11.27
CA LEU A 285 3.93 -17.92 -10.69
C LEU A 285 3.11 -19.20 -10.41
N ALA A 286 1.90 -19.05 -9.84
CA ALA A 286 0.98 -20.18 -9.60
C ALA A 286 0.54 -20.86 -10.89
N ARG A 287 0.09 -20.08 -11.87
CA ARG A 287 -0.36 -20.57 -13.17
C ARG A 287 0.70 -21.40 -13.89
N HIS A 288 1.97 -21.01 -13.75
CA HIS A 288 3.09 -21.71 -14.37
C HIS A 288 3.78 -22.73 -13.45
N GLN A 289 3.22 -22.97 -12.25
CA GLN A 289 3.73 -23.95 -11.27
C GLN A 289 5.22 -23.74 -10.96
N ILE A 290 5.62 -22.49 -10.75
CA ILE A 290 7.00 -22.12 -10.46
C ILE A 290 7.39 -22.58 -9.08
N GLN A 291 8.56 -23.17 -8.94
CA GLN A 291 9.11 -23.65 -7.66
C GLN A 291 10.18 -22.71 -7.10
N TYR A 292 10.85 -21.96 -7.98
CA TYR A 292 11.90 -21.00 -7.61
C TYR A 292 11.70 -19.71 -8.39
N ALA A 293 11.55 -18.61 -7.68
CA ALA A 293 11.49 -17.28 -8.27
C ALA A 293 12.70 -16.44 -7.83
N THR A 294 13.30 -15.73 -8.79
CA THR A 294 14.30 -14.71 -8.50
C THR A 294 13.70 -13.35 -8.78
N LEU A 295 13.49 -12.55 -7.74
CA LEU A 295 13.00 -11.19 -7.86
C LEU A 295 14.15 -10.26 -8.27
N VAL A 296 13.92 -9.41 -9.26
CA VAL A 296 14.83 -8.34 -9.69
C VAL A 296 14.20 -6.98 -9.43
N SER A 297 14.88 -6.14 -8.69
CA SER A 297 14.53 -4.74 -8.45
C SER A 297 15.78 -3.91 -8.18
N SER A 298 15.62 -2.62 -7.89
CA SER A 298 16.71 -1.78 -7.37
C SER A 298 17.06 -2.17 -5.94
N ALA A 299 18.31 -2.02 -5.55
CA ALA A 299 18.78 -2.33 -4.21
C ALA A 299 18.02 -1.57 -3.11
N SER A 300 17.65 -0.31 -3.37
CA SER A 300 16.81 0.51 -2.47
C SER A 300 15.34 0.06 -2.37
N HIS A 301 14.90 -0.90 -3.18
CA HIS A 301 13.49 -1.32 -3.25
C HIS A 301 13.27 -2.83 -3.15
N VAL A 302 14.31 -3.63 -3.33
CA VAL A 302 14.19 -5.09 -3.47
C VAL A 302 13.62 -5.76 -2.22
N ARG A 303 13.95 -5.27 -1.01
CA ARG A 303 13.40 -5.81 0.24
C ARG A 303 11.89 -5.68 0.32
N ARG A 304 11.36 -4.51 -0.03
CA ARG A 304 9.90 -4.32 -0.11
C ARG A 304 9.30 -5.25 -1.15
N GLY A 305 9.85 -5.29 -2.35
CA GLY A 305 9.37 -6.17 -3.42
C GLY A 305 9.35 -7.64 -3.01
N GLN A 306 10.43 -8.14 -2.39
CA GLN A 306 10.53 -9.52 -1.94
C GLN A 306 9.53 -9.84 -0.82
N THR A 307 9.43 -8.98 0.20
CA THR A 307 8.46 -9.16 1.29
C THR A 307 7.04 -9.30 0.75
N LEU A 308 6.65 -8.41 -0.17
CA LEU A 308 5.30 -8.44 -0.73
C LEU A 308 5.08 -9.67 -1.63
N LEU A 309 6.06 -10.03 -2.46
CA LEU A 309 5.94 -11.20 -3.33
C LEU A 309 5.82 -12.50 -2.52
N GLU A 310 6.55 -12.63 -1.41
CA GLU A 310 6.44 -13.78 -0.51
C GLU A 310 5.07 -13.87 0.16
N ILE A 311 4.52 -12.72 0.61
CA ILE A 311 3.18 -12.67 1.19
C ILE A 311 2.12 -13.01 0.13
N ALA A 312 2.23 -12.47 -1.08
CA ALA A 312 1.32 -12.77 -2.17
C ALA A 312 1.36 -14.26 -2.57
N CYS A 313 2.57 -14.83 -2.68
CA CYS A 313 2.75 -16.24 -3.02
C CYS A 313 2.28 -17.19 -1.91
N TRP A 314 2.44 -16.81 -0.66
CA TRP A 314 1.90 -17.58 0.44
C TRP A 314 0.37 -17.69 0.38
N GLN A 315 -0.33 -16.61 0.00
CA GLN A 315 -1.79 -16.60 -0.04
C GLN A 315 -2.37 -17.28 -1.29
N SER A 316 -1.79 -17.00 -2.45
CA SER A 316 -2.38 -17.37 -3.76
C SER A 316 -1.37 -17.85 -4.80
N GLY A 317 -0.12 -17.97 -4.43
CA GLY A 317 0.95 -18.48 -5.28
C GLY A 317 1.08 -20.01 -5.22
N PRO A 318 2.13 -20.55 -5.86
CA PRO A 318 2.40 -21.97 -5.77
C PRO A 318 2.86 -22.36 -4.37
N ALA A 319 2.33 -23.48 -3.87
CA ALA A 319 2.70 -23.98 -2.56
C ALA A 319 4.20 -24.29 -2.48
N GLY A 320 4.85 -23.84 -1.40
CA GLY A 320 6.26 -24.14 -1.14
C GLY A 320 7.27 -23.43 -2.06
N ILE A 321 6.85 -22.43 -2.83
CA ILE A 321 7.77 -21.67 -3.68
C ILE A 321 8.90 -21.08 -2.85
N GLN A 322 10.11 -21.14 -3.38
CA GLN A 322 11.28 -20.45 -2.82
C GLN A 322 11.54 -19.16 -3.61
N ILE A 323 11.72 -18.06 -2.88
CA ILE A 323 11.94 -16.74 -3.47
C ILE A 323 13.29 -16.21 -2.97
N ASP A 324 14.14 -15.86 -3.91
CA ASP A 324 15.38 -15.13 -3.67
C ASP A 324 15.33 -13.80 -4.45
N SER A 325 16.27 -12.91 -4.20
CA SER A 325 16.33 -11.64 -4.91
C SER A 325 17.73 -11.30 -5.38
N VAL A 326 17.78 -10.58 -6.50
CA VAL A 326 18.99 -9.97 -7.04
C VAL A 326 18.68 -8.50 -7.31
N SER A 327 19.53 -7.61 -6.86
CA SER A 327 19.31 -6.18 -6.96
C SER A 327 20.26 -5.50 -7.95
N TYR A 328 19.67 -4.59 -8.73
CA TYR A 328 20.46 -3.58 -9.42
C TYR A 328 20.90 -2.51 -8.40
N PRO A 329 22.20 -2.20 -8.30
CA PRO A 329 22.72 -1.24 -7.33
C PRO A 329 22.45 0.22 -7.78
N ASP A 330 21.26 0.71 -7.50
CA ASP A 330 20.86 2.11 -7.73
C ASP A 330 21.50 3.08 -6.71
N LYS A 331 22.08 2.54 -5.64
CA LYS A 331 22.90 3.21 -4.64
C LYS A 331 23.98 2.25 -4.15
N PRO A 332 25.08 2.75 -3.55
CA PRO A 332 26.08 1.89 -2.94
C PRO A 332 25.43 0.94 -1.93
N LEU A 333 25.70 -0.37 -2.02
CA LEU A 333 25.09 -1.37 -1.14
C LEU A 333 25.44 -1.14 0.34
N SER A 334 26.61 -0.56 0.62
CA SER A 334 26.99 -0.18 1.98
C SER A 334 26.06 0.87 2.59
N ALA A 335 25.55 1.79 1.79
CA ALA A 335 24.56 2.79 2.22
C ALA A 335 23.16 2.17 2.46
N LEU A 336 22.90 1.00 1.88
CA LEU A 336 21.65 0.26 1.99
C LEU A 336 21.76 -0.97 2.91
N ALA A 337 22.87 -1.13 3.62
CA ALA A 337 23.08 -2.27 4.54
C ALA A 337 21.96 -2.33 5.60
N LYS A 338 21.52 -1.18 6.09
CA LYS A 338 20.37 -1.03 6.98
C LYS A 338 19.19 -0.44 6.23
N VAL A 339 18.01 -0.98 6.48
CA VAL A 339 16.74 -0.44 5.95
C VAL A 339 16.48 0.94 6.58
N SER A 340 16.13 1.93 5.76
CA SER A 340 15.72 3.25 6.27
C SER A 340 14.32 3.20 6.87
N ASP A 341 14.02 4.12 7.79
CA ASP A 341 12.70 4.20 8.44
C ASP A 341 11.58 4.41 7.40
N SER A 342 11.83 5.20 6.36
CA SER A 342 10.85 5.45 5.29
C SER A 342 10.59 4.21 4.44
N GLU A 343 11.61 3.39 4.17
CA GLU A 343 11.43 2.12 3.47
C GLU A 343 10.73 1.10 4.36
N LEU A 344 11.12 1.02 5.64
CA LEU A 344 10.50 0.13 6.61
C LEU A 344 9.01 0.44 6.79
N LEU A 345 8.64 1.72 6.88
CA LEU A 345 7.24 2.17 6.88
C LEU A 345 6.49 1.66 5.66
N GLY A 346 7.08 1.80 4.48
CA GLY A 346 6.52 1.30 3.23
C GLY A 346 6.36 -0.22 3.22
N ILE A 347 7.33 -0.96 3.76
CA ILE A 347 7.29 -2.42 3.88
C ILE A 347 6.11 -2.86 4.77
N TYR A 348 5.98 -2.31 5.97
CA TYR A 348 4.89 -2.66 6.90
C TYR A 348 3.51 -2.31 6.32
N ARG A 349 3.35 -1.10 5.78
CA ARG A 349 2.10 -0.65 5.15
C ARG A 349 1.67 -1.56 4.01
N ASP A 350 2.60 -1.84 3.09
CA ASP A 350 2.29 -2.59 1.88
C ASP A 350 2.18 -4.10 2.16
N ALA A 351 2.86 -4.63 3.18
CA ALA A 351 2.69 -6.00 3.67
C ALA A 351 1.25 -6.25 4.15
N LEU A 352 0.70 -5.34 4.97
CA LEU A 352 -0.69 -5.43 5.41
C LEU A 352 -1.66 -5.35 4.22
N ARG A 353 -1.41 -4.44 3.26
CA ARG A 353 -2.22 -4.32 2.03
C ARG A 353 -2.17 -5.58 1.17
N THR A 354 -0.99 -6.16 1.00
CA THR A 354 -0.82 -7.42 0.26
C THR A 354 -1.54 -8.57 0.94
N TYR A 355 -1.59 -8.56 2.26
CA TYR A 355 -2.36 -9.53 3.05
C TYR A 355 -3.88 -9.34 2.93
N GLY A 356 -4.36 -8.17 2.49
CA GLY A 356 -5.79 -7.86 2.32
C GLY A 356 -6.33 -6.84 3.32
N LEU A 357 -5.49 -6.27 4.17
CA LEU A 357 -5.84 -5.14 5.04
C LEU A 357 -5.69 -3.83 4.27
N TRP A 358 -6.70 -3.52 3.46
CA TRP A 358 -6.70 -2.33 2.61
C TRP A 358 -6.69 -1.03 3.43
N SER A 359 -5.89 -0.06 2.98
CA SER A 359 -5.72 1.21 3.69
C SER A 359 -6.96 2.10 3.66
N TYR A 360 -7.76 2.03 2.62
CA TYR A 360 -9.00 2.80 2.50
C TYR A 360 -10.20 1.84 2.46
N ARG A 361 -11.09 1.97 3.42
CA ARG A 361 -12.24 1.06 3.61
C ARG A 361 -13.58 1.78 3.62
N SER A 362 -13.53 3.10 3.72
CA SER A 362 -14.72 3.92 3.82
C SER A 362 -15.29 4.21 2.43
N ALA A 363 -16.56 3.92 2.24
CA ALA A 363 -17.28 4.17 1.00
C ALA A 363 -18.66 4.75 1.30
N PRO A 364 -19.23 5.55 0.39
CA PRO A 364 -20.61 5.95 0.47
C PRO A 364 -21.53 4.73 0.51
N LEU A 365 -22.59 4.79 1.31
CA LEU A 365 -23.62 3.76 1.39
C LEU A 365 -24.76 4.05 0.39
N LEU A 366 -24.39 4.40 -0.83
CA LEU A 366 -25.34 4.62 -1.91
C LEU A 366 -26.00 3.30 -2.30
N GLU A 367 -27.30 3.29 -2.46
CA GLU A 367 -28.00 2.21 -3.15
C GLU A 367 -27.53 2.16 -4.60
N ARG A 368 -27.22 0.96 -5.09
CA ARG A 368 -26.73 0.72 -6.45
C ARG A 368 -27.78 0.00 -7.28
#